data_50259d37d480a7c50c77fa41fd1f7d04
#
_entry.id   50259d37d480a7c50c77fa41fd1f7d04
#
_cell.length_a   1.000
_cell.length_b   1.000
_cell.length_c   1.000
_cell.angle_alpha   90.00
_cell.angle_beta   90.00
_cell.angle_gamma   90.00
#
_symmetry.space_group_name_H-M   'P 1'
#
loop_
_entity.id
_entity.type
_entity.pdbx_description
1 polymer ?
#
loop_
_entity_poly.entity_id
_entity_poly.type
_entity_poly.pdbx_seq_one_letter_code
_entity_poly.pdbx_strand_id
1 'polypeptide(L)'
;FNPLLGKSWLTPFYDRAIGIFTSEAKWRREIVSQARLQPGDRVIDVGCGTGTLLRALMADCPEAGLVGVEPDPAALAIARSKFGQGADMVRWHNGFLDSLVLADDWRPNIIVSSLVLHQVPLPEKRAILEEIERLLSANGVALVADYMRQDHPLMRALFRATVQFLDGVEDTQPSADGAVEKLLGEIFASAEMFAQIHTATGTISLWRGSRKGNVT
;
A
#
# COMPACT_ATOMS: atom_id res chain seq x y z
N PHE A 1 9.01 12.69 -5.89
CA PHE A 1 7.63 12.64 -5.38
C PHE A 1 6.73 13.41 -6.34
N ASN A 2 5.87 12.72 -7.07
CA ASN A 2 4.79 13.35 -7.80
C ASN A 2 3.60 13.46 -6.84
N PRO A 3 3.16 14.69 -6.46
CA PRO A 3 1.96 14.83 -5.64
C PRO A 3 0.79 14.20 -6.40
N LEU A 4 0.03 13.33 -5.73
CA LEU A 4 -1.17 12.67 -6.25
C LEU A 4 -2.18 13.63 -6.91
N LEU A 5 -2.01 14.95 -6.73
CA LEU A 5 -2.99 15.97 -7.07
C LEU A 5 -2.35 17.24 -7.63
N GLY A 6 -1.83 17.17 -8.84
CA GLY A 6 -1.46 18.40 -9.56
C GLY A 6 -2.61 19.40 -9.76
N LYS A 7 -3.86 19.05 -9.37
CA LYS A 7 -5.06 19.91 -9.39
C LYS A 7 -6.02 19.49 -8.27
N SER A 8 -5.93 20.14 -7.14
CA SER A 8 -6.67 19.83 -5.89
C SER A 8 -8.22 19.80 -5.98
N TRP A 9 -8.84 20.38 -7.00
CA TRP A 9 -10.29 20.40 -7.16
C TRP A 9 -10.89 19.16 -7.84
N LEU A 10 -10.06 18.32 -8.46
CA LEU A 10 -10.48 17.07 -9.13
C LEU A 10 -10.48 15.84 -8.20
N THR A 11 -9.95 15.97 -6.98
CA THR A 11 -9.71 14.87 -6.04
C THR A 11 -10.91 13.97 -5.77
N PRO A 12 -12.13 14.45 -5.47
CA PRO A 12 -13.26 13.57 -5.17
C PRO A 12 -13.74 12.75 -6.37
N PHE A 13 -13.63 13.33 -7.59
CA PHE A 13 -13.97 12.65 -8.83
C PHE A 13 -12.87 11.68 -9.27
N TYR A 14 -11.61 12.03 -9.01
CA TYR A 14 -10.43 11.22 -9.30
C TYR A 14 -10.41 9.94 -8.44
N ASP A 15 -10.60 10.06 -7.11
CA ASP A 15 -10.73 8.90 -6.20
C ASP A 15 -11.83 7.94 -6.67
N ARG A 16 -12.97 8.48 -7.11
CA ARG A 16 -14.11 7.66 -7.53
C ARG A 16 -13.87 6.99 -8.88
N ALA A 17 -13.23 7.68 -9.81
CA ALA A 17 -12.87 7.13 -11.11
C ALA A 17 -11.78 6.04 -10.96
N ILE A 18 -10.69 6.32 -10.23
CA ILE A 18 -9.66 5.32 -9.93
C ILE A 18 -10.28 4.11 -9.24
N GLY A 19 -11.11 4.32 -8.22
CA GLY A 19 -11.75 3.24 -7.48
C GLY A 19 -12.55 2.28 -8.37
N ILE A 20 -13.22 2.80 -9.41
CA ILE A 20 -13.99 1.99 -10.37
C ILE A 20 -13.04 1.27 -11.34
N PHE A 21 -12.08 2.01 -11.94
CA PHE A 21 -11.18 1.46 -12.96
C PHE A 21 -10.16 0.46 -12.40
N THR A 22 -9.75 0.60 -11.14
CA THR A 22 -8.80 -0.30 -10.47
C THR A 22 -9.47 -1.45 -9.72
N SER A 23 -10.80 -1.58 -9.79
CA SER A 23 -11.56 -2.58 -9.00
C SER A 23 -11.24 -2.51 -7.49
N GLU A 24 -11.13 -1.30 -6.97
CA GLU A 24 -10.57 -0.99 -5.66
C GLU A 24 -11.26 -1.74 -4.51
N ALA A 25 -12.59 -1.85 -4.56
CA ALA A 25 -13.36 -2.59 -3.56
C ALA A 25 -12.97 -4.09 -3.50
N LYS A 26 -12.51 -4.66 -4.63
CA LYS A 26 -12.15 -6.08 -4.71
C LYS A 26 -10.80 -6.33 -4.05
N TRP A 27 -9.73 -5.65 -4.46
CA TRP A 27 -8.41 -5.89 -3.89
C TRP A 27 -8.31 -5.43 -2.43
N ARG A 28 -9.03 -4.37 -2.01
CA ARG A 28 -9.10 -3.99 -0.60
C ARG A 28 -9.74 -5.05 0.27
N ARG A 29 -10.81 -5.67 -0.20
CA ARG A 29 -11.46 -6.78 0.51
C ARG A 29 -10.51 -7.96 0.68
N GLU A 30 -9.72 -8.28 -0.35
CA GLU A 30 -8.69 -9.32 -0.26
C GLU A 30 -7.61 -8.98 0.78
N ILE A 31 -7.12 -7.72 0.82
CA ILE A 31 -6.17 -7.29 1.86
C ILE A 31 -6.77 -7.43 3.26
N VAL A 32 -7.97 -6.90 3.49
CA VAL A 32 -8.65 -6.99 4.79
C VAL A 32 -8.84 -8.45 5.20
N SER A 33 -9.30 -9.30 4.28
CA SER A 33 -9.45 -10.74 4.53
C SER A 33 -8.13 -11.43 4.88
N GLN A 34 -7.03 -11.04 4.24
CA GLN A 34 -5.69 -11.60 4.50
C GLN A 34 -5.03 -11.04 5.75
N ALA A 35 -5.38 -9.83 6.15
CA ALA A 35 -4.89 -9.23 7.39
C ALA A 35 -5.32 -10.04 8.61
N ARG A 36 -6.53 -10.64 8.59
CA ARG A 36 -7.08 -11.47 9.68
C ARG A 36 -6.95 -10.79 11.03
N LEU A 37 -7.31 -9.50 11.07
CA LEU A 37 -7.10 -8.67 12.25
C LEU A 37 -7.72 -9.26 13.51
N GLN A 38 -6.99 -9.13 14.60
CA GLN A 38 -7.43 -9.50 15.94
C GLN A 38 -7.37 -8.27 16.85
N PRO A 39 -8.18 -8.22 17.91
CA PRO A 39 -8.05 -7.19 18.93
C PRO A 39 -6.61 -7.08 19.46
N GLY A 40 -6.08 -5.84 19.44
CA GLY A 40 -4.71 -5.54 19.84
C GLY A 40 -3.65 -5.65 18.75
N ASP A 41 -4.02 -6.03 17.53
CA ASP A 41 -3.13 -5.94 16.37
C ASP A 41 -2.70 -4.49 16.10
N ARG A 42 -1.50 -4.33 15.56
CA ARG A 42 -0.89 -3.04 15.25
C ARG A 42 -0.58 -2.97 13.77
N VAL A 43 -1.24 -2.07 13.08
CA VAL A 43 -1.19 -1.95 11.62
C VAL A 43 -0.62 -0.63 11.19
N ILE A 44 0.28 -0.63 10.21
CA ILE A 44 0.71 0.56 9.47
C ILE A 44 0.21 0.45 8.03
N ASP A 45 -0.42 1.50 7.52
CA ASP A 45 -0.76 1.66 6.09
C ASP A 45 0.21 2.67 5.48
N VAL A 46 1.10 2.18 4.61
CA VAL A 46 2.15 2.97 3.94
C VAL A 46 1.60 3.52 2.63
N GLY A 47 1.60 4.85 2.51
CA GLY A 47 0.92 5.55 1.42
C GLY A 47 -0.59 5.42 1.57
N CYS A 48 -1.11 5.74 2.75
CA CYS A 48 -2.53 5.52 3.06
C CYS A 48 -3.49 6.42 2.25
N GLY A 49 -2.96 7.42 1.53
CA GLY A 49 -3.72 8.33 0.69
C GLY A 49 -4.88 8.96 1.45
N THR A 50 -6.08 8.84 0.87
CA THR A 50 -7.32 9.35 1.49
C THR A 50 -7.93 8.41 2.55
N GLY A 51 -7.18 7.41 3.04
CA GLY A 51 -7.52 6.58 4.19
C GLY A 51 -8.59 5.52 3.96
N THR A 52 -8.91 5.17 2.70
CA THR A 52 -10.03 4.26 2.42
C THR A 52 -9.73 2.82 2.86
N LEU A 53 -8.48 2.35 2.72
CA LEU A 53 -8.07 1.03 3.21
C LEU A 53 -8.07 0.99 4.75
N LEU A 54 -7.50 2.03 5.40
CA LEU A 54 -7.55 2.15 6.87
C LEU A 54 -8.96 2.10 7.43
N ARG A 55 -9.94 2.74 6.75
CA ARG A 55 -11.34 2.66 7.15
C ARG A 55 -11.90 1.24 7.06
N ALA A 56 -11.51 0.49 6.03
CA ALA A 56 -11.93 -0.89 5.88
C ALA A 56 -11.33 -1.79 6.98
N LEU A 57 -10.05 -1.58 7.33
CA LEU A 57 -9.37 -2.27 8.41
C LEU A 57 -9.98 -1.95 9.78
N MET A 58 -10.28 -0.65 10.04
CA MET A 58 -10.98 -0.24 11.26
C MET A 58 -12.38 -0.85 11.38
N ALA A 59 -13.10 -0.95 10.28
CA ALA A 59 -14.44 -1.54 10.28
C ALA A 59 -14.40 -3.06 10.53
N ASP A 60 -13.32 -3.74 10.12
CA ASP A 60 -13.10 -5.17 10.35
C ASP A 60 -12.70 -5.46 11.80
N CYS A 61 -11.80 -4.66 12.37
CA CYS A 61 -11.36 -4.79 13.76
C CYS A 61 -11.15 -3.40 14.39
N PRO A 62 -12.17 -2.85 15.07
CA PRO A 62 -12.07 -1.53 15.71
C PRO A 62 -11.03 -1.44 16.84
N GLU A 63 -10.65 -2.56 17.43
CA GLU A 63 -9.67 -2.65 18.53
C GLU A 63 -8.22 -2.72 18.03
N ALA A 64 -7.98 -2.75 16.74
CA ALA A 64 -6.64 -2.69 16.17
C ALA A 64 -6.05 -1.28 16.27
N GLY A 65 -4.79 -1.18 16.66
CA GLY A 65 -4.04 0.07 16.63
C GLY A 65 -3.59 0.42 15.21
N LEU A 66 -4.11 1.50 14.65
CA LEU A 66 -3.87 1.89 13.26
C LEU A 66 -2.95 3.11 13.14
N VAL A 67 -2.01 3.07 12.20
CA VAL A 67 -1.16 4.18 11.80
C VAL A 67 -1.27 4.38 10.29
N GLY A 68 -1.60 5.59 9.87
CA GLY A 68 -1.58 5.99 8.45
C GLY A 68 -0.36 6.85 8.16
N VAL A 69 0.44 6.46 7.17
CA VAL A 69 1.62 7.19 6.70
C VAL A 69 1.35 7.73 5.30
N GLU A 70 1.42 9.06 5.13
CA GLU A 70 1.14 9.71 3.85
C GLU A 70 1.93 11.03 3.76
N PRO A 71 2.77 11.21 2.73
CA PRO A 71 3.53 12.45 2.57
C PRO A 71 2.69 13.63 2.05
N ASP A 72 1.58 13.38 1.34
CA ASP A 72 0.70 14.46 0.85
C ASP A 72 -0.24 14.94 1.96
N PRO A 73 -0.06 16.17 2.49
CA PRO A 73 -0.91 16.71 3.54
C PRO A 73 -2.36 16.90 3.09
N ALA A 74 -2.62 17.10 1.79
CA ALA A 74 -3.98 17.26 1.28
C ALA A 74 -4.73 15.91 1.30
N ALA A 75 -4.08 14.82 0.88
CA ALA A 75 -4.63 13.48 0.98
C ALA A 75 -4.91 13.11 2.44
N LEU A 76 -3.97 13.42 3.33
CA LEU A 76 -4.11 13.15 4.76
C LEU A 76 -5.25 13.95 5.41
N ALA A 77 -5.46 15.20 5.00
CA ALA A 77 -6.60 16.00 5.46
C ALA A 77 -7.93 15.38 5.05
N ILE A 78 -8.02 14.88 3.80
CA ILE A 78 -9.21 14.15 3.33
C ILE A 78 -9.40 12.86 4.12
N ALA A 79 -8.32 12.10 4.38
CA ALA A 79 -8.38 10.89 5.19
C ALA A 79 -8.99 11.19 6.56
N ARG A 80 -8.44 12.15 7.30
CA ARG A 80 -8.95 12.56 8.62
C ARG A 80 -10.43 12.97 8.55
N SER A 81 -10.84 13.74 7.55
CA SER A 81 -12.23 14.16 7.39
C SER A 81 -13.20 12.98 7.18
N LYS A 82 -12.76 11.95 6.43
CA LYS A 82 -13.57 10.73 6.20
C LYS A 82 -13.77 9.89 7.48
N PHE A 83 -12.85 9.99 8.44
CA PHE A 83 -12.94 9.29 9.72
C PHE A 83 -13.81 10.06 10.74
N GLY A 84 -14.01 11.38 10.58
CA GLY A 84 -14.80 12.19 11.50
C GLY A 84 -14.30 12.06 12.95
N GLN A 85 -15.19 11.72 13.89
CA GLN A 85 -14.85 11.50 15.30
C GLN A 85 -13.92 10.30 15.52
N GLY A 86 -13.86 9.35 14.57
CA GLY A 86 -12.92 8.23 14.61
C GLY A 86 -11.48 8.58 14.20
N ALA A 87 -11.22 9.82 13.76
CA ALA A 87 -9.89 10.24 13.34
C ALA A 87 -8.84 10.15 14.46
N ASP A 88 -9.27 10.34 15.71
CA ASP A 88 -8.40 10.24 16.89
C ASP A 88 -8.04 8.79 17.27
N MET A 89 -8.72 7.81 16.69
CA MET A 89 -8.41 6.39 16.85
C MET A 89 -7.29 5.93 15.92
N VAL A 90 -6.89 6.76 14.96
CA VAL A 90 -5.81 6.48 14.02
C VAL A 90 -4.68 7.47 14.27
N ARG A 91 -3.47 6.96 14.41
CA ARG A 91 -2.27 7.80 14.41
C ARG A 91 -1.92 8.17 12.96
N TRP A 92 -1.89 9.45 12.65
CA TRP A 92 -1.57 9.98 11.34
C TRP A 92 -0.15 10.52 11.31
N HIS A 93 0.66 10.06 10.36
CA HIS A 93 2.00 10.57 10.09
C HIS A 93 2.04 11.26 8.74
N ASN A 94 2.29 12.58 8.74
CA ASN A 94 2.51 13.32 7.49
C ASN A 94 4.02 13.28 7.16
N GLY A 95 4.40 12.37 6.31
CA GLY A 95 5.78 12.12 5.92
C GLY A 95 5.97 10.76 5.26
N PHE A 96 7.21 10.41 5.01
CA PHE A 96 7.61 9.10 4.50
C PHE A 96 7.79 8.10 5.66
N LEU A 97 7.81 6.81 5.31
CA LEU A 97 7.89 5.73 6.29
C LEU A 97 9.17 5.79 7.14
N ASP A 98 10.31 6.16 6.55
CA ASP A 98 11.61 6.30 7.20
C ASP A 98 11.66 7.40 8.27
N SER A 99 10.77 8.39 8.17
CA SER A 99 10.63 9.46 9.15
C SER A 99 9.64 9.14 10.29
N LEU A 100 8.97 7.97 10.22
CA LEU A 100 8.01 7.57 11.23
C LEU A 100 8.71 7.13 12.53
N VAL A 101 8.51 7.88 13.60
CA VAL A 101 9.01 7.52 14.93
C VAL A 101 7.92 6.73 15.67
N LEU A 102 8.23 5.50 16.01
CA LEU A 102 7.37 4.63 16.84
C LEU A 102 7.90 4.59 18.28
N ALA A 103 7.02 4.36 19.25
CA ALA A 103 7.45 4.06 20.61
C ALA A 103 8.19 2.70 20.63
N ASP A 104 9.15 2.55 21.54
CA ASP A 104 10.03 1.36 21.60
C ASP A 104 9.27 0.04 21.74
N ASP A 105 8.15 0.07 22.45
CA ASP A 105 7.27 -1.07 22.69
C ASP A 105 6.17 -1.24 21.61
N TRP A 106 6.08 -0.30 20.65
CA TRP A 106 5.07 -0.34 19.60
C TRP A 106 5.67 -0.82 18.28
N ARG A 107 5.59 -2.14 18.03
CA ARG A 107 5.96 -2.72 16.75
C ARG A 107 4.74 -3.25 16.01
N PRO A 108 4.58 -2.93 14.71
CA PRO A 108 3.47 -3.44 13.91
C PRO A 108 3.65 -4.94 13.66
N ASN A 109 2.58 -5.68 13.78
CA ASN A 109 2.52 -7.06 13.32
C ASN A 109 1.96 -7.16 11.90
N ILE A 110 1.35 -6.11 11.39
CA ILE A 110 0.90 -6.01 10.00
C ILE A 110 1.32 -4.66 9.42
N ILE A 111 1.93 -4.68 8.25
CA ILE A 111 2.14 -3.47 7.45
C ILE A 111 1.49 -3.69 6.10
N VAL A 112 0.63 -2.77 5.68
CA VAL A 112 0.00 -2.79 4.37
C VAL A 112 0.57 -1.67 3.50
N SER A 113 0.67 -1.90 2.20
CA SER A 113 0.99 -0.88 1.20
C SER A 113 0.18 -1.15 -0.05
N SER A 114 -0.49 -0.12 -0.56
CA SER A 114 -1.34 -0.29 -1.74
C SER A 114 -1.16 0.85 -2.74
N LEU A 115 -0.85 0.48 -3.98
CA LEU A 115 -0.67 1.39 -5.13
C LEU A 115 0.39 2.49 -4.89
N VAL A 116 1.50 2.12 -4.24
CA VAL A 116 2.63 3.00 -3.91
C VAL A 116 3.87 2.68 -4.74
N LEU A 117 4.21 1.39 -4.80
CA LEU A 117 5.51 0.99 -5.32
C LEU A 117 5.66 1.24 -6.83
N HIS A 118 4.59 1.12 -7.63
CA HIS A 118 4.70 1.30 -9.08
C HIS A 118 5.16 2.71 -9.47
N GLN A 119 4.86 3.74 -8.68
CA GLN A 119 5.09 5.15 -9.00
C GLN A 119 6.37 5.75 -8.39
N VAL A 120 7.21 4.95 -7.74
CA VAL A 120 8.49 5.42 -7.18
C VAL A 120 9.67 4.77 -7.92
N PRO A 121 10.87 5.39 -7.95
CA PRO A 121 12.07 4.82 -8.55
C PRO A 121 12.46 3.47 -7.93
N LEU A 122 13.14 2.63 -8.70
CA LEU A 122 13.53 1.28 -8.25
C LEU A 122 14.33 1.26 -6.93
N PRO A 123 15.30 2.17 -6.68
CA PRO A 123 15.97 2.24 -5.38
C PRO A 123 15.02 2.55 -4.22
N GLU A 124 14.03 3.40 -4.44
CA GLU A 124 13.04 3.77 -3.43
C GLU A 124 12.06 2.61 -3.16
N LYS A 125 11.66 1.85 -4.20
CA LYS A 125 10.89 0.59 -4.01
C LYS A 125 11.60 -0.34 -3.04
N ARG A 126 12.92 -0.53 -3.23
CA ARG A 126 13.76 -1.35 -2.34
C ARG A 126 13.78 -0.77 -0.92
N ALA A 127 14.08 0.52 -0.78
CA ALA A 127 14.17 1.17 0.53
C ALA A 127 12.85 1.09 1.32
N ILE A 128 11.70 1.28 0.66
CA ILE A 128 10.38 1.14 1.28
C ILE A 128 10.17 -0.30 1.78
N LEU A 129 10.48 -1.31 0.97
CA LEU A 129 10.28 -2.71 1.35
C LEU A 129 11.24 -3.15 2.46
N GLU A 130 12.49 -2.70 2.45
CA GLU A 130 13.47 -2.94 3.52
C GLU A 130 13.03 -2.27 4.83
N GLU A 131 12.50 -1.06 4.76
CA GLU A 131 11.95 -0.36 5.93
C GLU A 131 10.69 -1.05 6.49
N ILE A 132 9.80 -1.52 5.62
CA ILE A 132 8.65 -2.35 6.02
C ILE A 132 9.13 -3.60 6.78
N GLU A 133 10.10 -4.34 6.22
CA GLU A 133 10.65 -5.55 6.87
C GLU A 133 11.27 -5.23 8.23
N ARG A 134 12.06 -4.15 8.31
CA ARG A 134 12.73 -3.69 9.53
C ARG A 134 11.75 -3.34 10.66
N LEU A 135 10.65 -2.67 10.33
CA LEU A 135 9.65 -2.22 11.30
C LEU A 135 8.78 -3.35 11.83
N LEU A 136 8.51 -4.38 11.04
CA LEU A 136 7.66 -5.49 11.45
C LEU A 136 8.13 -6.15 12.75
N SER A 137 7.19 -6.62 13.55
CA SER A 137 7.46 -7.53 14.69
C SER A 137 8.00 -8.89 14.19
N ALA A 138 8.56 -9.71 15.07
CA ALA A 138 9.22 -10.96 14.69
C ALA A 138 8.35 -11.93 13.86
N ASN A 139 7.03 -11.95 14.11
CA ASN A 139 6.07 -12.76 13.36
C ASN A 139 5.19 -11.90 12.44
N GLY A 140 5.62 -10.67 12.16
CA GLY A 140 4.85 -9.71 11.39
C GLY A 140 4.80 -10.04 9.91
N VAL A 141 3.79 -9.51 9.26
CA VAL A 141 3.56 -9.71 7.82
C VAL A 141 3.37 -8.38 7.11
N ALA A 142 3.91 -8.30 5.90
CA ALA A 142 3.61 -7.25 4.93
C ALA A 142 2.53 -7.74 3.96
N LEU A 143 1.54 -6.90 3.68
CA LEU A 143 0.54 -7.13 2.63
C LEU A 143 0.69 -6.01 1.59
N VAL A 144 1.05 -6.39 0.38
CA VAL A 144 1.31 -5.44 -0.71
C VAL A 144 0.33 -5.70 -1.85
N ALA A 145 -0.41 -4.66 -2.25
CA ALA A 145 -1.25 -4.69 -3.45
C ALA A 145 -0.77 -3.61 -4.41
N ASP A 146 -0.24 -4.00 -5.56
CA ASP A 146 0.30 -3.03 -6.50
C ASP A 146 0.25 -3.52 -7.95
N TYR A 147 0.46 -2.60 -8.90
CA TYR A 147 0.78 -2.95 -10.27
C TYR A 147 2.17 -3.57 -10.30
N MET A 148 2.19 -4.87 -10.45
CA MET A 148 3.41 -5.67 -10.54
C MET A 148 3.54 -6.21 -11.97
N ARG A 149 4.14 -7.38 -12.15
CA ARG A 149 4.36 -7.97 -13.48
C ARG A 149 3.08 -8.02 -14.32
N GLN A 150 3.20 -7.56 -15.55
CA GLN A 150 2.10 -7.50 -16.51
C GLN A 150 2.31 -8.55 -17.62
N ASP A 151 2.10 -9.83 -17.30
CA ASP A 151 2.36 -10.93 -18.26
C ASP A 151 1.27 -11.04 -19.33
N HIS A 152 0.02 -10.74 -18.98
CA HIS A 152 -1.08 -10.83 -19.94
C HIS A 152 -1.01 -9.66 -20.96
N PRO A 153 -0.96 -9.93 -22.29
CA PRO A 153 -0.74 -8.88 -23.30
C PRO A 153 -1.76 -7.74 -23.24
N LEU A 154 -3.05 -8.05 -23.04
CA LEU A 154 -4.10 -7.04 -22.91
C LEU A 154 -3.89 -6.18 -21.65
N MET A 155 -3.59 -6.80 -20.50
CA MET A 155 -3.35 -6.07 -19.26
C MET A 155 -2.11 -5.17 -19.38
N ARG A 156 -1.05 -5.66 -20.03
CA ARG A 156 0.13 -4.84 -20.33
C ARG A 156 -0.18 -3.65 -21.24
N ALA A 157 -1.04 -3.84 -22.24
CA ALA A 157 -1.49 -2.76 -23.11
C ALA A 157 -2.32 -1.71 -22.34
N LEU A 158 -3.25 -2.16 -21.51
CA LEU A 158 -4.05 -1.28 -20.65
C LEU A 158 -3.17 -0.52 -19.65
N PHE A 159 -2.21 -1.20 -19.01
CA PHE A 159 -1.27 -0.59 -18.09
C PHE A 159 -0.44 0.52 -18.77
N ARG A 160 0.05 0.27 -19.98
CA ARG A 160 0.77 1.27 -20.77
C ARG A 160 -0.09 2.47 -21.14
N ALA A 161 -1.33 2.23 -21.56
CA ALA A 161 -2.24 3.28 -22.00
C ALA A 161 -2.81 4.14 -20.85
N THR A 162 -2.71 3.67 -19.62
CA THR A 162 -3.28 4.32 -18.43
C THR A 162 -2.22 4.69 -17.41
N VAL A 163 -1.70 3.72 -16.67
CA VAL A 163 -0.77 3.95 -15.55
C VAL A 163 0.55 4.54 -16.04
N GLN A 164 1.18 3.93 -17.05
CA GLN A 164 2.45 4.46 -17.59
C GLN A 164 2.31 5.82 -18.26
N PHE A 165 1.15 6.11 -18.83
CA PHE A 165 0.87 7.42 -19.42
C PHE A 165 0.75 8.52 -18.34
N LEU A 166 0.21 8.18 -17.16
CA LEU A 166 0.00 9.14 -16.07
C LEU A 166 1.23 9.27 -15.17
N ASP A 167 1.83 8.15 -14.77
CA ASP A 167 2.89 8.09 -13.75
C ASP A 167 4.30 8.01 -14.36
N GLY A 168 4.39 7.90 -15.69
CA GLY A 168 5.66 7.81 -16.41
C GLY A 168 6.17 6.37 -16.56
N VAL A 169 6.94 6.15 -17.62
CA VAL A 169 7.48 4.83 -17.98
C VAL A 169 8.66 4.46 -17.08
N GLU A 170 9.48 5.43 -16.70
CA GLU A 170 10.73 5.20 -15.95
C GLU A 170 10.48 4.46 -14.63
N ASP A 171 9.53 4.92 -13.83
CA ASP A 171 9.22 4.36 -12.52
C ASP A 171 8.31 3.13 -12.59
N THR A 172 7.41 3.08 -13.58
CA THR A 172 6.41 2.00 -13.71
C THR A 172 6.91 0.78 -14.47
N GLN A 173 7.83 0.93 -15.41
CA GLN A 173 8.34 -0.18 -16.23
C GLN A 173 9.03 -1.28 -15.39
N PRO A 174 9.89 -0.96 -14.39
CA PRO A 174 10.47 -1.99 -13.56
C PRO A 174 9.42 -2.87 -12.85
N SER A 175 8.32 -2.27 -12.38
CA SER A 175 7.20 -3.02 -11.78
C SER A 175 6.53 -3.94 -12.79
N ALA A 176 6.23 -3.44 -14.00
CA ALA A 176 5.63 -4.23 -15.07
C ALA A 176 6.51 -5.41 -15.55
N ASP A 177 7.81 -5.33 -15.34
CA ASP A 177 8.78 -6.38 -15.68
C ASP A 177 9.11 -7.32 -14.49
N GLY A 178 8.51 -7.11 -13.31
CA GLY A 178 8.60 -8.01 -12.17
C GLY A 178 9.66 -7.64 -11.13
N ALA A 179 10.11 -6.39 -11.11
CA ALA A 179 11.11 -5.95 -10.13
C ALA A 179 10.58 -6.00 -8.68
N VAL A 180 9.29 -5.73 -8.46
CA VAL A 180 8.70 -5.73 -7.11
C VAL A 180 8.65 -7.16 -6.55
N GLU A 181 8.23 -8.13 -7.34
CA GLU A 181 8.22 -9.55 -6.95
C GLU A 181 9.61 -10.06 -6.59
N LYS A 182 10.61 -9.66 -7.39
CA LYS A 182 12.00 -9.98 -7.11
C LYS A 182 12.46 -9.40 -5.77
N LEU A 183 12.17 -8.11 -5.53
CA LEU A 183 12.49 -7.45 -4.27
C LEU A 183 11.81 -8.09 -3.07
N LEU A 184 10.53 -8.46 -3.19
CA LEU A 184 9.80 -9.17 -2.14
C LEU A 184 10.49 -10.49 -1.78
N GLY A 185 10.89 -11.29 -2.78
CA GLY A 185 11.62 -12.55 -2.57
C GLY A 185 13.04 -12.38 -2.00
N GLU A 186 13.71 -11.25 -2.25
CA GLU A 186 15.03 -10.95 -1.70
C GLU A 186 14.97 -10.46 -0.25
N ILE A 187 13.97 -9.62 0.07
CA ILE A 187 13.88 -8.88 1.33
C ILE A 187 13.20 -9.71 2.42
N PHE A 188 12.08 -10.37 2.11
CA PHE A 188 11.31 -11.13 3.10
C PHE A 188 11.81 -12.59 3.22
N ALA A 189 11.54 -13.22 4.36
CA ALA A 189 11.87 -14.64 4.58
C ALA A 189 11.04 -15.56 3.68
N SER A 190 9.78 -15.18 3.44
CA SER A 190 8.92 -15.77 2.44
C SER A 190 8.10 -14.67 1.78
N ALA A 191 7.86 -14.80 0.50
CA ALA A 191 6.99 -13.92 -0.26
C ALA A 191 6.12 -14.77 -1.17
N GLU A 192 4.80 -14.63 -1.04
CA GLU A 192 3.83 -15.40 -1.83
C GLU A 192 2.73 -14.50 -2.38
N MET A 193 2.34 -14.75 -3.61
CA MET A 193 1.18 -14.09 -4.22
C MET A 193 -0.08 -14.83 -3.78
N PHE A 194 -1.02 -14.11 -3.14
CA PHE A 194 -2.27 -14.70 -2.68
C PHE A 194 -3.48 -14.34 -3.56
N ALA A 195 -3.38 -13.27 -4.36
CA ALA A 195 -4.41 -12.90 -5.32
C ALA A 195 -3.84 -12.10 -6.49
N GLN A 196 -4.56 -12.14 -7.62
CA GLN A 196 -4.29 -11.33 -8.79
C GLN A 196 -5.62 -10.84 -9.37
N ILE A 197 -5.71 -9.54 -9.66
CA ILE A 197 -6.95 -8.91 -10.10
C ILE A 197 -6.69 -8.16 -11.40
N HIS A 198 -7.34 -8.60 -12.47
CA HIS A 198 -7.36 -7.87 -13.73
C HIS A 198 -8.34 -6.69 -13.63
N THR A 199 -7.87 -5.52 -14.00
CA THR A 199 -8.60 -4.26 -13.93
C THR A 199 -8.63 -3.59 -15.31
N ALA A 200 -9.37 -2.49 -15.43
CA ALA A 200 -9.35 -1.69 -16.65
C ALA A 200 -8.02 -0.95 -16.89
N THR A 201 -7.12 -0.94 -15.92
CA THR A 201 -5.83 -0.24 -15.95
C THR A 201 -4.62 -1.17 -15.91
N GLY A 202 -4.82 -2.48 -15.95
CA GLY A 202 -3.78 -3.49 -15.85
C GLY A 202 -4.05 -4.50 -14.75
N THR A 203 -3.05 -5.27 -14.38
CA THR A 203 -3.13 -6.29 -13.33
C THR A 203 -2.58 -5.77 -12.02
N ILE A 204 -3.37 -5.86 -10.95
CA ILE A 204 -2.92 -5.64 -9.57
C ILE A 204 -2.68 -7.02 -8.95
N SER A 205 -1.47 -7.23 -8.46
CA SER A 205 -1.06 -8.45 -7.74
C SER A 205 -0.98 -8.18 -6.25
N LEU A 206 -1.43 -9.13 -5.45
CA LEU A 206 -1.48 -9.03 -4.00
C LEU A 206 -0.53 -10.06 -3.41
N TRP A 207 0.40 -9.58 -2.61
CA TRP A 207 1.48 -10.38 -2.04
C TRP A 207 1.50 -10.28 -0.52
N ARG A 208 1.90 -11.40 0.10
CA ARG A 208 2.20 -11.50 1.53
C ARG A 208 3.68 -11.77 1.71
N GLY A 209 4.36 -10.90 2.42
CA GLY A 209 5.75 -11.10 2.85
C GLY A 209 5.80 -11.37 4.35
N SER A 210 6.58 -12.37 4.80
CA SER A 210 6.84 -12.62 6.21
C SER A 210 8.20 -12.08 6.59
N ARG A 211 8.32 -11.46 7.77
CA ARG A 211 9.60 -10.95 8.26
C ARG A 211 10.64 -12.04 8.38
N LYS A 212 11.90 -11.72 8.06
CA LYS A 212 13.05 -12.58 8.39
C LYS A 212 13.17 -12.68 9.91
N GLY A 213 13.07 -13.90 10.45
CA GLY A 213 13.37 -14.12 11.86
C GLY A 213 14.80 -13.67 12.16
N ASN A 214 15.04 -13.08 13.33
CA ASN A 214 16.42 -12.89 13.79
C ASN A 214 17.04 -14.29 13.85
N VAL A 215 18.03 -14.55 13.01
CA VAL A 215 18.93 -15.69 13.18
C VAL A 215 19.72 -15.36 14.44
N THR A 216 19.31 -15.91 15.57
CA THR A 216 20.06 -15.89 16.83
C THR A 216 21.22 -16.84 16.74
#